data_1e0aac94725449dfe39ac4b8cfa772ad
#
_entry.id   1e0aac94725449dfe39ac4b8cfa772ad
#
_cell.length_a   1.000
_cell.length_b   1.000
_cell.length_c   1.000
_cell.angle_alpha   90.00
_cell.angle_beta   90.00
_cell.angle_gamma   90.00
#
_symmetry.space_group_name_H-M   'P 1'
#
loop_
_entity.id
_entity.type
_entity.pdbx_description
1 polymer ?
#
loop_
_entity_poly.entity_id
_entity_poly.type
_entity_poly.pdbx_seq_one_letter_code
_entity_poly.pdbx_strand_id
1 'polypeptide(L)'
;MRSLLMRRERKPAELLLVPMIDIFTVLVTFLLMTAVFSRIAIMQIDLPSSAAAKPTEPKFRLEIIVRQDGFELSDGKEMIGTIPKVSGAYDLSALTARALDVKREHPASEDASVLSEPKVPYDELVQAMDAIRSTEVPATDALVAGQAGGGAKTVKIALFTNIALGDAP
;
A
#
# COMPACT_ATOMS: atom_id res chain seq x y z
N MET A 1 39.13 5.85 -82.66
CA MET A 1 39.21 5.63 -81.20
C MET A 1 37.82 5.78 -80.61
N ARG A 2 37.15 4.66 -80.32
CA ARG A 2 35.80 4.63 -79.71
C ARG A 2 35.95 4.39 -78.20
N SER A 3 35.70 5.41 -77.42
CA SER A 3 35.64 5.29 -75.96
C SER A 3 34.33 4.63 -75.56
N LEU A 4 34.41 3.41 -75.16
CA LEU A 4 33.29 2.71 -74.56
C LEU A 4 32.98 3.30 -73.15
N LEU A 5 31.97 4.17 -73.14
CA LEU A 5 31.37 4.60 -71.87
C LEU A 5 30.63 3.39 -71.21
N MET A 6 31.27 2.70 -70.32
CA MET A 6 30.60 1.72 -69.45
C MET A 6 29.57 2.42 -68.58
N ARG A 7 28.33 2.38 -69.03
CA ARG A 7 27.18 2.80 -68.26
C ARG A 7 27.02 1.80 -67.09
N ARG A 8 27.52 2.19 -65.93
CA ARG A 8 27.35 1.44 -64.70
C ARG A 8 25.87 1.45 -64.34
N GLU A 9 25.16 0.37 -64.62
CA GLU A 9 23.79 0.15 -64.15
C GLU A 9 23.79 0.15 -62.67
N ARG A 10 23.24 1.22 -62.07
CA ARG A 10 22.95 1.25 -60.63
C ARG A 10 21.75 0.32 -60.41
N LYS A 11 21.99 -0.88 -59.89
CA LYS A 11 20.93 -1.73 -59.37
C LYS A 11 20.14 -0.93 -58.32
N PRO A 12 18.80 -0.86 -58.42
CA PRO A 12 18.01 -0.22 -57.38
C PRO A 12 18.32 -0.92 -56.07
N ALA A 13 18.55 -0.12 -55.03
CA ALA A 13 18.73 -0.67 -53.67
C ALA A 13 17.43 -1.35 -53.28
N GLU A 14 17.42 -2.65 -53.29
CA GLU A 14 16.31 -3.43 -52.74
C GLU A 14 16.23 -3.09 -51.26
N LEU A 15 15.17 -2.40 -50.86
CA LEU A 15 14.85 -2.14 -49.48
C LEU A 15 14.49 -3.51 -48.84
N LEU A 16 15.41 -4.06 -48.09
CA LEU A 16 15.18 -5.29 -47.31
C LEU A 16 14.21 -4.98 -46.18
N LEU A 17 12.90 -5.05 -46.49
CA LEU A 17 11.84 -4.79 -45.50
C LEU A 17 11.85 -5.79 -44.34
N VAL A 18 12.26 -7.04 -44.58
CA VAL A 18 12.29 -8.09 -43.57
C VAL A 18 13.24 -7.76 -42.39
N PRO A 19 14.51 -7.37 -42.61
CA PRO A 19 15.37 -6.92 -41.50
C PRO A 19 14.87 -5.69 -40.78
N MET A 20 14.19 -4.77 -41.49
CA MET A 20 13.62 -3.56 -40.88
C MET A 20 12.46 -3.93 -39.92
N ILE A 21 11.60 -4.88 -40.33
CA ILE A 21 10.49 -5.37 -39.50
C ILE A 21 11.03 -6.08 -38.31
N ASP A 22 12.08 -6.88 -38.44
CA ASP A 22 12.71 -7.60 -37.34
C ASP A 22 13.25 -6.66 -36.26
N ILE A 23 14.06 -5.68 -36.66
CA ILE A 23 14.59 -4.65 -35.75
C ILE A 23 13.46 -3.89 -35.07
N PHE A 24 12.41 -3.51 -35.80
CA PHE A 24 11.27 -2.80 -35.24
C PHE A 24 10.53 -3.66 -34.20
N THR A 25 10.30 -4.93 -34.49
CA THR A 25 9.64 -5.87 -33.59
C THR A 25 10.44 -6.04 -32.30
N VAL A 26 11.76 -6.20 -32.39
CA VAL A 26 12.64 -6.32 -31.23
C VAL A 26 12.60 -5.04 -30.38
N LEU A 27 12.66 -3.87 -31.00
CA LEU A 27 12.59 -2.58 -30.28
C LEU A 27 11.26 -2.41 -29.57
N VAL A 28 10.13 -2.70 -30.24
CA VAL A 28 8.79 -2.60 -29.63
C VAL A 28 8.66 -3.57 -28.45
N THR A 29 9.10 -4.80 -28.61
CA THR A 29 9.07 -5.81 -27.54
C THR A 29 9.91 -5.38 -26.36
N PHE A 30 11.11 -4.85 -26.60
CA PHE A 30 11.99 -4.34 -25.55
C PHE A 30 11.37 -3.15 -24.82
N LEU A 31 10.77 -2.21 -25.54
CA LEU A 31 10.09 -1.05 -24.93
C LEU A 31 8.88 -1.48 -24.09
N LEU A 32 8.08 -2.44 -24.58
CA LEU A 32 6.95 -2.97 -23.81
C LEU A 32 7.44 -3.66 -22.53
N MET A 33 8.50 -4.47 -22.63
CA MET A 33 9.08 -5.15 -21.46
C MET A 33 9.61 -4.12 -20.46
N THR A 34 10.34 -3.11 -20.91
CA THR A 34 10.84 -2.03 -20.06
C THR A 34 9.70 -1.26 -19.40
N ALA A 35 8.61 -0.96 -20.13
CA ALA A 35 7.44 -0.27 -19.60
C ALA A 35 6.71 -1.09 -18.52
N VAL A 36 6.61 -2.40 -18.69
CA VAL A 36 6.01 -3.30 -17.68
C VAL A 36 6.87 -3.32 -16.41
N PHE A 37 8.19 -3.49 -16.54
CA PHE A 37 9.08 -3.50 -15.37
C PHE A 37 9.21 -2.14 -14.69
N SER A 38 9.09 -1.03 -15.40
CA SER A 38 9.09 0.31 -14.80
C SER A 38 7.93 0.54 -13.83
N ARG A 39 6.80 -0.12 -14.02
CA ARG A 39 5.64 -0.01 -13.11
C ARG A 39 5.86 -0.70 -11.76
N ILE A 40 6.77 -1.66 -11.69
CA ILE A 40 7.08 -2.41 -10.46
C ILE A 40 8.04 -1.61 -9.57
N ALA A 41 8.79 -0.66 -10.11
CA ALA A 41 9.82 0.09 -9.39
C ALA A 41 9.33 1.39 -8.74
N ILE A 42 8.04 1.73 -8.83
CA ILE A 42 7.49 2.88 -8.11
C ILE A 42 6.96 2.41 -6.75
N MET A 43 7.84 1.94 -5.91
CA MET A 43 7.70 2.23 -4.50
C MET A 43 8.08 3.71 -4.37
N GLN A 44 7.08 4.57 -4.28
CA GLN A 44 7.29 5.95 -3.89
C GLN A 44 7.83 5.94 -2.45
N ILE A 45 9.15 5.90 -2.35
CA ILE A 45 9.79 6.42 -1.15
C ILE A 45 9.66 7.92 -1.31
N ASP A 46 8.68 8.52 -0.65
CA ASP A 46 8.60 9.96 -0.45
C ASP A 46 9.82 10.37 0.39
N LEU A 47 10.95 10.52 -0.30
CA LEU A 47 12.09 11.25 0.26
C LEU A 47 11.64 12.71 0.39
N PRO A 48 11.64 13.30 1.59
CA PRO A 48 11.35 14.70 1.73
C PRO A 48 12.34 15.48 0.86
N SER A 49 11.84 16.02 -0.25
CA SER A 49 12.61 16.93 -1.08
C SER A 49 12.96 18.14 -0.22
N SER A 50 14.25 18.45 -0.12
CA SER A 50 14.83 19.54 0.66
C SER A 50 14.48 20.94 0.13
N ALA A 51 13.40 21.11 -0.60
CA ALA A 51 12.88 22.39 -1.05
C ALA A 51 11.63 22.72 -0.24
N ALA A 52 11.83 23.46 0.88
CA ALA A 52 10.83 24.33 1.55
C ALA A 52 9.42 23.76 1.72
N ALA A 53 9.28 22.46 2.03
CA ALA A 53 8.04 21.96 2.60
C ALA A 53 8.01 22.42 4.06
N LYS A 54 6.95 23.18 4.43
CA LYS A 54 6.60 23.38 5.83
C LYS A 54 6.70 22.02 6.53
N PRO A 55 7.28 21.93 7.74
CA PRO A 55 7.29 20.68 8.48
C PRO A 55 5.83 20.25 8.64
N THR A 56 5.44 19.28 7.86
CA THR A 56 4.16 18.59 8.06
C THR A 56 4.34 17.87 9.38
N GLU A 57 3.58 18.25 10.38
CA GLU A 57 3.56 17.55 11.67
C GLU A 57 3.44 16.05 11.37
N PRO A 58 4.23 15.20 12.05
CA PRO A 58 4.18 13.77 11.82
C PRO A 58 2.74 13.31 12.02
N LYS A 59 2.09 12.88 10.94
CA LYS A 59 0.73 12.35 11.01
C LYS A 59 0.76 11.15 11.96
N PHE A 60 -0.18 11.13 12.88
CA PHE A 60 -0.36 9.99 13.77
C PHE A 60 -0.54 8.71 12.93
N ARG A 61 0.18 7.66 13.28
CA ARG A 61 0.06 6.33 12.69
C ARG A 61 -0.08 5.32 13.80
N LEU A 62 -1.15 4.55 13.77
CA LEU A 62 -1.32 3.45 14.71
C LEU A 62 -0.40 2.29 14.29
N GLU A 63 0.44 1.84 15.20
CA GLU A 63 1.30 0.67 15.03
C GLU A 63 0.83 -0.46 15.94
N ILE A 64 0.58 -1.61 15.34
CA ILE A 64 0.12 -2.80 16.05
C ILE A 64 1.14 -3.90 15.84
N ILE A 65 1.77 -4.35 16.92
CA ILE A 65 2.73 -5.43 16.89
C ILE A 65 2.02 -6.70 17.37
N VAL A 66 1.95 -7.70 16.49
CA VAL A 66 1.36 -9.00 16.79
C VAL A 66 2.46 -9.91 17.33
N ARG A 67 2.42 -10.16 18.63
CA ARG A 67 3.35 -11.04 19.35
C ARG A 67 2.70 -12.38 19.67
N GLN A 68 3.51 -13.35 20.09
CA GLN A 68 2.97 -14.65 20.53
C GLN A 68 2.03 -14.55 21.72
N ASP A 69 2.18 -13.54 22.56
CA ASP A 69 1.44 -13.36 23.83
C ASP A 69 0.22 -12.45 23.68
N GLY A 70 0.06 -11.74 22.53
CA GLY A 70 -1.02 -10.78 22.31
C GLY A 70 -0.67 -9.67 21.35
N PHE A 71 -1.34 -8.54 21.49
CA PHE A 71 -1.09 -7.34 20.70
C PHE A 71 -0.42 -6.25 21.55
N GLU A 72 0.53 -5.54 20.97
CA GLU A 72 1.05 -4.29 21.48
C GLU A 72 0.68 -3.16 20.53
N LEU A 73 0.17 -2.06 21.06
CA LEU A 73 -0.22 -0.88 20.31
C LEU A 73 0.73 0.27 20.63
N SER A 74 1.19 0.96 19.60
CA SER A 74 2.11 2.10 19.67
C SER A 74 1.67 3.20 18.69
N ASP A 75 2.12 4.42 18.92
CA ASP A 75 2.02 5.52 17.95
C ASP A 75 3.29 5.67 17.11
N GLY A 76 4.17 4.66 17.15
CA GLY A 76 5.50 4.68 16.53
C GLY A 76 6.59 5.35 17.40
N LYS A 77 6.23 5.90 18.58
CA LYS A 77 7.15 6.50 19.56
C LYS A 77 6.92 5.96 20.96
N GLU A 78 5.67 5.91 21.38
CA GLU A 78 5.27 5.49 22.71
C GLU A 78 4.30 4.32 22.64
N MET A 79 4.38 3.44 23.64
CA MET A 79 3.44 2.32 23.77
C MET A 79 2.11 2.86 24.30
N ILE A 80 1.03 2.65 23.54
CA ILE A 80 -0.34 3.04 23.89
C ILE A 80 -0.97 2.00 24.80
N GLY A 81 -0.65 0.71 24.59
CA GLY A 81 -1.20 -0.36 25.41
C GLY A 81 -0.84 -1.75 24.91
N THR A 82 -1.14 -2.73 25.74
CA THR A 82 -0.94 -4.15 25.43
C THR A 82 -2.25 -4.91 25.67
N ILE A 83 -2.58 -5.83 24.76
CA ILE A 83 -3.77 -6.69 24.84
C ILE A 83 -3.28 -8.13 24.89
N PRO A 84 -3.29 -8.78 26.06
CA PRO A 84 -2.85 -10.17 26.17
C PRO A 84 -3.85 -11.12 25.53
N LYS A 85 -3.39 -12.32 25.17
CA LYS A 85 -4.28 -13.41 24.75
C LYS A 85 -5.24 -13.83 25.87
N VAL A 86 -6.46 -14.12 25.48
CA VAL A 86 -7.48 -14.67 26.40
C VAL A 86 -7.71 -16.14 26.03
N SER A 87 -7.50 -17.03 26.97
CA SER A 87 -7.65 -18.49 26.75
C SER A 87 -6.83 -19.04 25.58
N GLY A 88 -5.68 -18.43 25.29
CA GLY A 88 -4.80 -18.84 24.18
C GLY A 88 -5.16 -18.28 22.81
N ALA A 89 -6.26 -17.55 22.68
CA ALA A 89 -6.68 -16.86 21.46
C ALA A 89 -6.42 -15.35 21.55
N TYR A 90 -6.23 -14.72 20.42
CA TYR A 90 -6.11 -13.25 20.34
C TYR A 90 -7.47 -12.58 20.59
N ASP A 91 -7.49 -11.57 21.43
CA ASP A 91 -8.71 -10.80 21.71
C ASP A 91 -8.90 -9.70 20.65
N LEU A 92 -9.54 -10.08 19.54
CA LEU A 92 -9.84 -9.16 18.43
C LEU A 92 -10.88 -8.09 18.84
N SER A 93 -11.76 -8.43 19.79
CA SER A 93 -12.78 -7.49 20.27
C SER A 93 -12.15 -6.36 21.08
N ALA A 94 -11.21 -6.68 21.94
CA ALA A 94 -10.43 -5.68 22.67
C ALA A 94 -9.56 -4.85 21.74
N LEU A 95 -8.97 -5.46 20.68
CA LEU A 95 -8.21 -4.76 19.66
C LEU A 95 -9.09 -3.74 18.90
N THR A 96 -10.28 -4.15 18.45
CA THR A 96 -11.23 -3.27 17.77
C THR A 96 -11.68 -2.12 18.67
N ALA A 97 -11.99 -2.39 19.94
CA ALA A 97 -12.39 -1.36 20.88
C ALA A 97 -11.26 -0.33 21.09
N ARG A 98 -10.02 -0.80 21.22
CA ARG A 98 -8.86 0.08 21.40
C ARG A 98 -8.58 0.90 20.14
N ALA A 99 -8.67 0.28 18.96
CA ALA A 99 -8.52 0.97 17.68
C ALA A 99 -9.61 2.07 17.50
N LEU A 100 -10.82 1.81 17.96
CA LEU A 100 -11.91 2.77 17.96
C LEU A 100 -11.63 3.97 18.89
N ASP A 101 -11.08 3.73 20.08
CA ASP A 101 -10.71 4.80 21.00
C ASP A 101 -9.61 5.69 20.40
N VAL A 102 -8.58 5.07 19.81
CA VAL A 102 -7.51 5.79 19.10
C VAL A 102 -8.08 6.60 17.91
N LYS A 103 -9.04 6.03 17.18
CA LYS A 103 -9.71 6.76 16.09
C LYS A 103 -10.53 7.95 16.57
N ARG A 104 -11.10 7.89 17.78
CA ARG A 104 -11.79 9.04 18.40
C ARG A 104 -10.83 10.16 18.79
N GLU A 105 -9.64 9.80 19.27
CA GLU A 105 -8.58 10.77 19.60
C GLU A 105 -7.96 11.39 18.34
N HIS A 106 -7.84 10.59 17.26
CA HIS A 106 -7.22 10.98 15.98
C HIS A 106 -8.15 10.73 14.79
N PRO A 107 -9.26 11.46 14.63
CA PRO A 107 -10.28 11.19 13.61
C PRO A 107 -9.74 11.27 12.17
N ALA A 108 -8.77 12.14 11.93
CA ALA A 108 -8.16 12.34 10.60
C ALA A 108 -7.10 11.28 10.23
N SER A 109 -6.70 10.41 11.17
CA SER A 109 -5.71 9.39 10.88
C SER A 109 -6.36 8.20 10.15
N GLU A 110 -5.80 7.83 9.01
CA GLU A 110 -6.22 6.67 8.21
C GLU A 110 -5.13 5.62 8.09
N ASP A 111 -3.92 5.95 8.55
CA ASP A 111 -2.74 5.13 8.41
C ASP A 111 -2.54 4.23 9.64
N ALA A 112 -2.35 2.94 9.39
CA ALA A 112 -1.94 1.97 10.42
C ALA A 112 -0.82 1.06 9.88
N SER A 113 -0.03 0.52 10.79
CA SER A 113 0.96 -0.51 10.50
C SER A 113 0.69 -1.75 11.36
N VAL A 114 0.69 -2.92 10.74
CA VAL A 114 0.60 -4.19 11.45
C VAL A 114 1.91 -4.93 11.27
N LEU A 115 2.64 -5.09 12.35
CA LEU A 115 3.94 -5.76 12.40
C LEU A 115 3.77 -7.12 13.08
N SER A 116 4.40 -8.16 12.55
CA SER A 116 4.28 -9.49 13.13
C SER A 116 5.63 -10.09 13.49
N GLU A 117 5.67 -10.81 14.59
CA GLU A 117 6.80 -11.69 14.90
C GLU A 117 6.84 -12.88 13.92
N PRO A 118 8.03 -13.41 13.56
CA PRO A 118 8.19 -14.49 12.59
C PRO A 118 7.43 -15.78 12.90
N LYS A 119 7.04 -16.00 14.17
CA LYS A 119 6.33 -17.21 14.62
C LYS A 119 4.81 -17.07 14.66
N VAL A 120 4.28 -15.90 14.35
CA VAL A 120 2.84 -15.65 14.33
C VAL A 120 2.26 -16.20 13.04
N PRO A 121 1.18 -17.02 13.07
CA PRO A 121 0.51 -17.49 11.88
C PRO A 121 -0.06 -16.32 11.07
N TYR A 122 0.04 -16.40 9.74
CA TYR A 122 -0.46 -15.35 8.83
C TYR A 122 -1.98 -15.11 8.98
N ASP A 123 -2.74 -16.15 9.32
CA ASP A 123 -4.19 -16.05 9.56
C ASP A 123 -4.54 -15.09 10.68
N GLU A 124 -3.78 -15.12 11.78
CA GLU A 124 -3.94 -14.20 12.90
C GLU A 124 -3.63 -12.75 12.52
N LEU A 125 -2.65 -12.56 11.63
CA LEU A 125 -2.31 -11.25 11.10
C LEU A 125 -3.46 -10.68 10.25
N VAL A 126 -4.07 -11.50 9.40
CA VAL A 126 -5.22 -11.10 8.58
C VAL A 126 -6.41 -10.74 9.46
N GLN A 127 -6.69 -11.54 10.50
CA GLN A 127 -7.77 -11.26 11.45
C GLN A 127 -7.54 -9.94 12.21
N ALA A 128 -6.30 -9.66 12.62
CA ALA A 128 -5.95 -8.39 13.25
C ALA A 128 -6.17 -7.20 12.30
N MET A 129 -5.79 -7.34 11.03
CA MET A 129 -6.03 -6.31 10.02
C MET A 129 -7.52 -6.04 9.79
N ASP A 130 -8.34 -7.09 9.72
CA ASP A 130 -9.77 -6.95 9.54
C ASP A 130 -10.42 -6.27 10.75
N ALA A 131 -9.97 -6.60 11.96
CA ALA A 131 -10.46 -6.01 13.21
C ALA A 131 -10.22 -4.50 13.29
N ILE A 132 -9.14 -3.99 12.70
CA ILE A 132 -8.80 -2.55 12.72
C ILE A 132 -9.27 -1.80 11.47
N ARG A 133 -9.71 -2.51 10.43
CA ARG A 133 -10.16 -1.89 9.18
C ARG A 133 -11.50 -1.21 9.33
N SER A 134 -12.45 -1.86 9.98
CA SER A 134 -13.81 -1.34 10.14
C SER A 134 -14.51 -1.94 11.36
N THR A 135 -15.41 -1.18 11.95
CA THR A 135 -16.26 -1.64 13.04
C THR A 135 -17.67 -1.09 12.92
N GLU A 136 -18.60 -1.66 13.67
CA GLU A 136 -19.94 -1.13 13.81
C GLU A 136 -20.03 -0.27 15.08
N VAL A 137 -20.51 0.94 14.94
CA VAL A 137 -20.74 1.85 16.04
C VAL A 137 -22.23 2.25 16.11
N PRO A 138 -22.74 2.60 17.29
CA PRO A 138 -24.09 3.16 17.41
C PRO A 138 -24.23 4.42 16.55
N ALA A 139 -25.39 4.60 15.95
CA ALA A 139 -25.68 5.78 15.10
C ALA A 139 -25.58 7.13 15.85
N THR A 140 -25.49 7.09 17.18
CA THR A 140 -25.29 8.25 18.07
C THR A 140 -23.83 8.58 18.33
N ASP A 141 -22.87 7.77 17.80
CA ASP A 141 -21.45 8.00 18.00
C ASP A 141 -20.99 9.28 17.28
N ALA A 142 -20.09 10.03 17.90
CA ALA A 142 -19.53 11.26 17.36
C ALA A 142 -18.81 11.07 16.00
N LEU A 143 -18.27 9.88 15.75
CA LEU A 143 -17.60 9.56 14.48
C LEU A 143 -18.56 9.44 13.29
N VAL A 144 -19.87 9.25 13.54
CA VAL A 144 -20.90 9.14 12.51
C VAL A 144 -21.85 10.34 12.50
N ALA A 145 -21.58 11.38 13.30
CA ALA A 145 -22.39 12.58 13.34
C ALA A 145 -22.46 13.24 11.95
N GLY A 146 -23.59 13.06 11.27
CA GLY A 146 -23.82 13.56 9.90
C GLY A 146 -23.93 12.49 8.80
N GLN A 147 -23.66 11.22 9.09
CA GLN A 147 -23.78 10.11 8.12
C GLN A 147 -24.95 9.16 8.42
N ALA A 148 -25.61 9.28 9.55
CA ALA A 148 -26.74 8.45 9.94
C ALA A 148 -27.98 8.78 9.12
N GLY A 149 -28.19 8.07 8.03
CA GLY A 149 -29.47 8.00 7.32
C GLY A 149 -30.50 7.25 8.14
N GLY A 150 -31.67 7.87 8.33
CA GLY A 150 -32.77 7.50 9.23
C GLY A 150 -33.01 6.02 9.48
N GLY A 151 -32.92 5.63 10.75
CA GLY A 151 -33.48 4.39 11.28
C GLY A 151 -32.52 3.26 11.59
N ALA A 152 -31.24 3.33 11.20
CA ALA A 152 -30.26 2.32 11.57
C ALA A 152 -29.82 2.48 13.02
N LYS A 153 -29.81 1.37 13.80
CA LYS A 153 -29.32 1.37 15.20
C LYS A 153 -27.80 1.40 15.26
N THR A 154 -27.11 0.80 14.26
CA THR A 154 -25.66 0.76 14.13
C THR A 154 -25.25 1.19 12.73
N VAL A 155 -24.07 1.77 12.61
CA VAL A 155 -23.45 2.20 11.35
C VAL A 155 -22.05 1.59 11.29
N LYS A 156 -21.71 0.98 10.15
CA LYS A 156 -20.36 0.48 9.90
C LYS A 156 -19.47 1.62 9.48
N ILE A 157 -18.39 1.84 10.22
CA ILE A 157 -17.39 2.86 9.92
C ILE A 157 -16.05 2.21 9.55
N ALA A 158 -15.32 2.85 8.65
CA ALA A 158 -13.92 2.55 8.42
C ALA A 158 -13.07 3.20 9.51
N LEU A 159 -12.19 2.44 10.14
CA LEU A 159 -11.24 2.95 11.14
C LEU A 159 -9.93 3.35 10.44
N PHE A 160 -9.16 2.37 9.99
CA PHE A 160 -7.90 2.58 9.29
C PHE A 160 -7.98 1.92 7.92
N THR A 161 -7.85 2.73 6.87
CA THR A 161 -7.98 2.26 5.47
C THR A 161 -6.64 1.92 4.85
N ASN A 162 -5.58 2.60 5.28
CA ASN A 162 -4.22 2.44 4.77
C ASN A 162 -3.42 1.58 5.76
N ILE A 163 -3.46 0.26 5.58
CA ILE A 163 -2.77 -0.67 6.47
C ILE A 163 -1.51 -1.16 5.78
N ALA A 164 -0.35 -0.86 6.38
CA ALA A 164 0.95 -1.39 5.96
C ALA A 164 1.28 -2.64 6.78
N LEU A 165 1.91 -3.62 6.13
CA LEU A 165 2.42 -4.83 6.79
C LEU A 165 3.94 -4.78 6.89
N GLY A 166 4.47 -5.32 7.98
CA GLY A 166 5.90 -5.43 8.19
C GLY A 166 6.27 -6.49 9.22
N ASP A 167 7.56 -6.68 9.39
CA ASP A 167 8.12 -7.55 10.41
C ASP A 167 8.32 -6.75 11.71
N ALA A 168 8.02 -7.39 12.83
CA ALA A 168 8.26 -6.80 14.16
C ALA A 168 9.77 -6.73 14.44
N PRO A 169 10.26 -5.65 15.09
CA PRO A 169 11.65 -5.51 15.47
C PRO A 169 12.08 -6.51 16.55
#